data_2c10e9b2f2f178aed1eed51e088a02c0
#
_entry.id   2c10e9b2f2f178aed1eed51e088a02c0
#
_cell.length_a   1.000
_cell.length_b   1.000
_cell.length_c   1.000
_cell.angle_alpha   90.00
_cell.angle_beta   90.00
_cell.angle_gamma   90.00
#
_symmetry.space_group_name_H-M   'P 1'
#
loop_
_entity.id
_entity.type
_entity.pdbx_description
1 polymer ?
#
loop_
_entity_poly.entity_id
_entity_poly.type
_entity_poly.pdbx_seq_one_letter_code
_entity_poly.pdbx_strand_id
1 'polypeptide(L)'
;MISAIPILTILVFFPLAGCLLLLPIWRRPALARPLALGVMTGELVLAIWLYASWQGLAAVPAKLPGFFLLADAPWIASFGIRYTLGMDGISLLMVMLTAFTFCAALLVSWRAITERATLFLLLLLVMESGIMGVFLSLDLALFYLFWEVMLIPMFFLIGIWGHGRRIYSTVKFFVFTMSGSLLMLLAIIARYMIHA
;
A
#
# COMPACT_ATOMS: atom_id res chain seq x y z
N MET A 1 13.69 -22.53 -6.02
CA MET A 1 13.93 -21.09 -5.86
C MET A 1 12.61 -20.39 -6.11
N ILE A 2 11.89 -19.99 -5.07
CA ILE A 2 10.70 -19.12 -5.22
C ILE A 2 11.28 -17.75 -5.61
N SER A 3 10.98 -17.28 -6.82
CA SER A 3 11.41 -15.95 -7.22
C SER A 3 10.73 -14.92 -6.30
N ALA A 4 11.47 -14.04 -5.66
CA ALA A 4 10.94 -13.04 -4.74
C ALA A 4 9.96 -12.05 -5.43
N ILE A 5 10.09 -11.90 -6.74
CA ILE A 5 9.25 -11.02 -7.55
C ILE A 5 7.75 -11.29 -7.36
N PRO A 6 7.21 -12.54 -7.45
CA PRO A 6 5.79 -12.73 -7.29
C PRO A 6 5.31 -12.46 -5.86
N ILE A 7 6.06 -12.77 -4.81
CA ILE A 7 5.60 -12.62 -3.42
C ILE A 7 5.47 -11.15 -3.04
N LEU A 8 6.49 -10.31 -3.30
CA LEU A 8 6.45 -8.89 -2.99
C LEU A 8 5.40 -8.16 -3.84
N THR A 9 5.30 -8.53 -5.12
CA THR A 9 4.28 -7.98 -6.01
C THR A 9 2.86 -8.39 -5.56
N ILE A 10 2.67 -9.64 -5.12
CA ILE A 10 1.39 -10.08 -4.56
C ILE A 10 1.05 -9.25 -3.33
N LEU A 11 1.96 -9.07 -2.37
CA LEU A 11 1.72 -8.23 -1.19
C LEU A 11 1.24 -6.82 -1.55
N VAL A 12 1.83 -6.19 -2.56
CA VAL A 12 1.43 -4.83 -2.96
C VAL A 12 0.08 -4.81 -3.68
N PHE A 13 -0.19 -5.77 -4.56
CA PHE A 13 -1.34 -5.72 -5.47
C PHE A 13 -2.52 -6.62 -5.05
N PHE A 14 -2.37 -7.45 -4.02
CA PHE A 14 -3.44 -8.31 -3.52
C PHE A 14 -4.67 -7.52 -3.03
N PRO A 15 -4.51 -6.42 -2.26
CA PRO A 15 -5.66 -5.58 -1.90
C PRO A 15 -6.34 -4.96 -3.13
N LEU A 16 -5.59 -4.57 -4.17
CA LEU A 16 -6.17 -4.07 -5.43
C LEU A 16 -6.94 -5.15 -6.20
N ALA A 17 -6.48 -6.40 -6.17
CA ALA A 17 -7.26 -7.51 -6.71
C ALA A 17 -8.59 -7.65 -5.95
N GLY A 18 -8.59 -7.46 -4.63
CA GLY A 18 -9.81 -7.35 -3.82
C GLY A 18 -10.75 -6.24 -4.29
N CYS A 19 -10.22 -5.07 -4.69
CA CYS A 19 -11.03 -3.99 -5.27
C CYS A 19 -11.74 -4.45 -6.54
N LEU A 20 -11.06 -5.15 -7.44
CA LEU A 20 -11.67 -5.67 -8.67
C LEU A 20 -12.79 -6.66 -8.38
N LEU A 21 -12.66 -7.48 -7.34
CA LEU A 21 -13.70 -8.41 -6.89
C LEU A 21 -14.91 -7.69 -6.25
N LEU A 22 -14.72 -6.50 -5.69
CA LEU A 22 -15.81 -5.69 -5.13
C LEU A 22 -16.64 -4.97 -6.20
N LEU A 23 -16.10 -4.68 -7.38
CA LEU A 23 -16.80 -3.95 -8.44
C LEU A 23 -18.13 -4.60 -8.87
N PRO A 24 -18.22 -5.92 -9.16
CA PRO A 24 -19.48 -6.54 -9.56
C PRO A 24 -20.54 -6.57 -8.45
N ILE A 25 -20.11 -6.48 -7.19
CA ILE A 25 -21.01 -6.52 -6.02
C ILE A 25 -21.20 -5.13 -5.39
N TRP A 26 -20.87 -4.05 -6.12
CA TRP A 26 -20.96 -2.66 -5.67
C TRP A 26 -22.24 -2.31 -4.92
N ARG A 27 -23.38 -2.82 -5.41
CA ARG A 27 -24.72 -2.54 -4.86
C ARG A 27 -25.12 -3.48 -3.70
N ARG A 28 -24.26 -4.40 -3.29
CA ARG A 28 -24.53 -5.43 -2.27
C ARG A 28 -23.55 -5.31 -1.09
N PRO A 29 -23.72 -4.31 -0.20
CA PRO A 29 -22.76 -4.09 0.90
C PRO A 29 -22.69 -5.29 1.87
N ALA A 30 -23.74 -6.09 1.96
CA ALA A 30 -23.78 -7.31 2.77
C ALA A 30 -22.75 -8.35 2.30
N LEU A 31 -22.46 -8.43 0.99
CA LEU A 31 -21.44 -9.32 0.42
C LEU A 31 -20.07 -8.64 0.34
N ALA A 32 -20.05 -7.32 0.16
CA ALA A 32 -18.80 -6.56 0.03
C ALA A 32 -17.97 -6.57 1.31
N ARG A 33 -18.60 -6.46 2.48
CA ARG A 33 -17.91 -6.46 3.78
C ARG A 33 -17.14 -7.75 4.08
N PRO A 34 -17.77 -8.94 4.04
CA PRO A 34 -17.04 -10.17 4.32
C PRO A 34 -15.97 -10.46 3.26
N LEU A 35 -16.19 -10.06 2.00
CA LEU A 35 -15.18 -10.22 0.95
C LEU A 35 -13.97 -9.32 1.21
N ALA A 36 -14.17 -8.05 1.53
CA ALA A 36 -13.07 -7.15 1.89
C ALA A 36 -12.32 -7.63 3.12
N LEU A 37 -13.03 -8.11 4.16
CA LEU A 37 -12.42 -8.69 5.34
C LEU A 37 -11.59 -9.94 4.97
N GLY A 38 -12.09 -10.79 4.08
CA GLY A 38 -11.36 -11.96 3.59
C GLY A 38 -10.07 -11.59 2.88
N VAL A 39 -10.08 -10.53 2.06
CA VAL A 39 -8.87 -10.01 1.39
C VAL A 39 -7.86 -9.51 2.42
N MET A 40 -8.26 -8.61 3.32
CA MET A 40 -7.37 -8.03 4.36
C MET A 40 -6.84 -9.11 5.30
N THR A 41 -7.68 -10.10 5.68
CA THR A 41 -7.25 -11.22 6.52
C THR A 41 -6.27 -12.12 5.76
N GLY A 42 -6.49 -12.34 4.46
CA GLY A 42 -5.57 -13.07 3.60
C GLY A 42 -4.19 -12.39 3.54
N GLU A 43 -4.16 -11.06 3.41
CA GLU A 43 -2.95 -10.24 3.47
C GLU A 43 -2.23 -10.40 4.82
N LEU A 44 -2.97 -10.32 5.92
CA LEU A 44 -2.42 -10.50 7.26
C LEU A 44 -1.84 -11.91 7.46
N VAL A 45 -2.54 -12.94 6.97
CA VAL A 45 -2.04 -14.34 7.02
C VAL A 45 -0.77 -14.49 6.21
N LEU A 46 -0.69 -13.86 5.03
CA LEU A 46 0.52 -13.87 4.20
C LEU A 46 1.69 -13.16 4.90
N ALA A 47 1.45 -12.02 5.54
CA ALA A 47 2.44 -11.29 6.32
C ALA A 47 2.95 -12.11 7.52
N ILE A 48 2.05 -12.77 8.26
CA ILE A 48 2.40 -13.67 9.37
C ILE A 48 3.20 -14.88 8.86
N TRP A 49 2.82 -15.44 7.72
CA TRP A 49 3.57 -16.56 7.13
C TRP A 49 4.98 -16.13 6.73
N LEU A 50 5.16 -14.96 6.15
CA LEU A 50 6.48 -14.39 5.84
C LEU A 50 7.30 -14.18 7.10
N TYR A 51 6.70 -13.68 8.17
CA TYR A 51 7.36 -13.54 9.47
C TYR A 51 7.78 -14.89 10.04
N ALA A 52 6.92 -15.89 10.02
CA ALA A 52 7.26 -17.25 10.49
C ALA A 52 8.36 -17.90 9.66
N SER A 53 8.44 -17.57 8.36
CA SER A 53 9.45 -18.07 7.42
C SER A 53 10.75 -17.24 7.41
N TRP A 54 10.83 -16.17 8.19
CA TRP A 54 11.92 -15.20 8.22
C TRP A 54 13.30 -15.84 8.33
N GLN A 55 13.51 -16.78 9.28
CA GLN A 55 14.81 -17.39 9.50
C GLN A 55 15.30 -18.20 8.28
N GLY A 56 14.38 -18.89 7.61
CA GLY A 56 14.70 -19.63 6.38
C GLY A 56 14.98 -18.70 5.19
N LEU A 57 14.25 -17.60 5.08
CA LEU A 57 14.40 -16.61 3.99
C LEU A 57 15.67 -15.77 4.18
N ALA A 58 16.00 -15.39 5.42
CA ALA A 58 17.19 -14.62 5.75
C ALA A 58 18.49 -15.41 5.56
N ALA A 59 18.43 -16.74 5.57
CA ALA A 59 19.59 -17.62 5.28
C ALA A 59 19.95 -17.66 3.79
N VAL A 60 19.06 -17.21 2.89
CA VAL A 60 19.33 -17.16 1.45
C VAL A 60 20.10 -15.87 1.12
N PRO A 61 21.28 -15.93 0.49
CA PRO A 61 22.04 -14.75 0.11
C PRO A 61 21.20 -13.86 -0.84
N ALA A 62 20.80 -12.68 -0.37
CA ALA A 62 20.15 -11.71 -1.22
C ALA A 62 21.17 -10.94 -2.06
N LYS A 63 20.76 -10.42 -3.21
CA LYS A 63 21.60 -9.58 -4.08
C LYS A 63 22.05 -8.28 -3.39
N LEU A 64 21.28 -7.81 -2.40
CA LEU A 64 21.61 -6.64 -1.59
C LEU A 64 21.77 -7.06 -0.12
N PRO A 65 22.88 -6.69 0.55
CA PRO A 65 23.07 -6.97 1.96
C PRO A 65 21.94 -6.36 2.82
N GLY A 66 21.41 -7.15 3.76
CA GLY A 66 20.33 -6.70 4.66
C GLY A 66 18.91 -6.95 4.17
N PHE A 67 18.71 -7.26 2.89
CA PHE A 67 17.41 -7.65 2.35
C PHE A 67 17.33 -9.17 2.18
N PHE A 68 16.21 -9.78 2.55
CA PHE A 68 15.99 -11.23 2.39
C PHE A 68 15.06 -11.55 1.21
N LEU A 69 14.25 -10.61 0.76
CA LEU A 69 13.50 -10.69 -0.49
C LEU A 69 13.78 -9.44 -1.33
N LEU A 70 14.01 -9.65 -2.61
CA LEU A 70 14.23 -8.58 -3.57
C LEU A 70 13.54 -8.92 -4.88
N ALA A 71 12.69 -8.03 -5.35
CA ALA A 71 12.10 -8.04 -6.67
C ALA A 71 12.67 -6.86 -7.46
N ASP A 72 13.29 -7.13 -8.60
CA ASP A 72 13.92 -6.10 -9.42
C ASP A 72 13.64 -6.36 -10.90
N ALA A 73 13.00 -5.39 -11.54
CA ALA A 73 12.69 -5.41 -12.95
C ALA A 73 12.85 -4.01 -13.58
N PRO A 74 13.32 -3.91 -14.82
CA PRO A 74 13.35 -2.63 -15.52
C PRO A 74 11.91 -2.18 -15.79
N TRP A 75 11.59 -0.91 -15.49
CA TRP A 75 10.26 -0.34 -15.73
C TRP A 75 10.31 0.75 -16.79
N ILE A 76 10.94 1.90 -16.49
CA ILE A 76 11.10 3.00 -17.46
C ILE A 76 12.59 3.21 -17.70
N ALA A 77 13.14 2.43 -18.64
CA ALA A 77 14.58 2.40 -18.92
C ALA A 77 15.14 3.75 -19.35
N SER A 78 14.35 4.58 -20.06
CA SER A 78 14.75 5.92 -20.52
C SER A 78 15.08 6.90 -19.38
N PHE A 79 14.51 6.69 -18.21
CA PHE A 79 14.76 7.50 -17.00
C PHE A 79 15.52 6.73 -15.90
N GLY A 80 15.97 5.51 -16.18
CA GLY A 80 16.63 4.67 -15.19
C GLY A 80 15.73 4.19 -14.06
N ILE A 81 14.39 4.36 -14.17
CA ILE A 81 13.42 3.98 -13.16
C ILE A 81 13.20 2.47 -13.21
N ARG A 82 13.32 1.83 -12.04
CA ARG A 82 13.16 0.38 -11.88
C ARG A 82 12.01 0.04 -10.97
N TYR A 83 11.33 -1.05 -11.27
CA TYR A 83 10.40 -1.67 -10.35
C TYR A 83 11.20 -2.52 -9.36
N THR A 84 11.68 -1.88 -8.29
CA THR A 84 12.51 -2.53 -7.28
C THR A 84 11.79 -2.52 -5.95
N LEU A 85 11.35 -3.70 -5.52
CA LEU A 85 10.77 -3.93 -4.19
C LEU A 85 11.76 -4.75 -3.37
N GLY A 86 11.90 -4.40 -2.09
CA GLY A 86 12.74 -5.13 -1.16
C GLY A 86 12.10 -5.25 0.22
N MET A 87 12.41 -6.34 0.90
CA MET A 87 11.92 -6.59 2.25
C MET A 87 13.10 -6.89 3.17
N ASP A 88 13.23 -6.05 4.19
CA ASP A 88 14.12 -6.23 5.33
C ASP A 88 13.30 -6.49 6.61
N GLY A 89 13.96 -6.61 7.77
CA GLY A 89 13.26 -6.84 9.03
C GLY A 89 12.31 -5.73 9.44
N ILE A 90 12.65 -4.48 9.11
CA ILE A 90 11.82 -3.31 9.46
C ILE A 90 10.60 -3.27 8.55
N SER A 91 10.79 -3.41 7.24
CA SER A 91 9.68 -3.41 6.29
C SER A 91 8.71 -4.58 6.52
N LEU A 92 9.20 -5.76 6.92
CA LEU A 92 8.35 -6.88 7.30
C LEU A 92 7.43 -6.52 8.48
N LEU A 93 7.97 -5.88 9.53
CA LEU A 93 7.16 -5.43 10.67
C LEU A 93 6.15 -4.35 10.26
N MET A 94 6.53 -3.43 9.37
CA MET A 94 5.62 -2.39 8.86
C MET A 94 4.50 -3.00 8.00
N VAL A 95 4.81 -3.99 7.17
CA VAL A 95 3.82 -4.75 6.39
C VAL A 95 2.84 -5.48 7.32
N MET A 96 3.32 -6.17 8.34
CA MET A 96 2.47 -6.83 9.34
C MET A 96 1.57 -5.83 10.08
N LEU A 97 2.14 -4.72 10.53
CA LEU A 97 1.40 -3.66 11.21
C LEU A 97 0.32 -3.06 10.30
N THR A 98 0.63 -2.85 9.04
CA THR A 98 -0.33 -2.36 8.04
C THR A 98 -1.48 -3.33 7.88
N ALA A 99 -1.23 -4.60 7.55
CA ALA A 99 -2.27 -5.60 7.37
C ALA A 99 -3.16 -5.76 8.63
N PHE A 100 -2.55 -5.76 9.82
CA PHE A 100 -3.28 -5.80 11.08
C PHE A 100 -4.17 -4.56 11.27
N THR A 101 -3.62 -3.37 11.01
CA THR A 101 -4.32 -2.10 11.19
C THR A 101 -5.52 -1.98 10.25
N PHE A 102 -5.40 -2.41 8.99
CA PHE A 102 -6.51 -2.39 8.04
C PHE A 102 -7.60 -3.39 8.38
N CYS A 103 -7.25 -4.60 8.82
CA CYS A 103 -8.22 -5.55 9.39
C CYS A 103 -8.97 -4.95 10.58
N ALA A 104 -8.25 -4.34 11.53
CA ALA A 104 -8.84 -3.72 12.70
C ALA A 104 -9.73 -2.53 12.32
N ALA A 105 -9.28 -1.66 11.41
CA ALA A 105 -10.05 -0.52 10.92
C ALA A 105 -11.36 -0.94 10.28
N LEU A 106 -11.35 -2.00 9.45
CA LEU A 106 -12.58 -2.55 8.86
C LEU A 106 -13.52 -3.10 9.93
N LEU A 107 -13.02 -3.86 10.90
CA LEU A 107 -13.83 -4.42 11.97
C LEU A 107 -14.47 -3.33 12.83
N VAL A 108 -13.73 -2.29 13.22
CA VAL A 108 -14.26 -1.14 13.97
C VAL A 108 -15.31 -0.40 13.15
N SER A 109 -15.08 -0.23 11.85
CA SER A 109 -15.99 0.48 10.94
C SER A 109 -17.20 -0.35 10.52
N TRP A 110 -17.26 -1.63 10.86
CA TRP A 110 -18.27 -2.60 10.36
C TRP A 110 -19.72 -2.14 10.53
N ARG A 111 -20.02 -1.58 11.71
CA ARG A 111 -21.35 -1.07 12.05
C ARG A 111 -21.46 0.45 11.91
N ALA A 112 -20.36 1.15 12.02
CA ALA A 112 -20.34 2.61 11.99
C ALA A 112 -20.57 3.18 10.59
N ILE A 113 -20.06 2.52 9.56
CA ILE A 113 -20.17 2.97 8.17
C ILE A 113 -21.31 2.24 7.48
N THR A 114 -22.45 2.90 7.35
CA THR A 114 -23.65 2.38 6.67
C THR A 114 -23.83 3.00 5.29
N GLU A 115 -23.51 4.28 5.14
CA GLU A 115 -23.61 5.00 3.88
C GLU A 115 -22.41 4.73 2.98
N ARG A 116 -22.67 4.38 1.73
CA ARG A 116 -21.65 4.11 0.71
C ARG A 116 -20.58 3.12 1.17
N ALA A 117 -20.97 2.09 1.94
CA ALA A 117 -20.05 1.17 2.57
C ALA A 117 -19.09 0.49 1.57
N THR A 118 -19.56 0.10 0.38
CA THR A 118 -18.70 -0.51 -0.65
C THR A 118 -17.62 0.45 -1.14
N LEU A 119 -17.92 1.76 -1.30
CA LEU A 119 -16.93 2.76 -1.64
C LEU A 119 -15.89 2.91 -0.55
N PHE A 120 -16.31 2.92 0.72
CA PHE A 120 -15.40 2.96 1.86
C PHE A 120 -14.42 1.78 1.84
N LEU A 121 -14.91 0.57 1.59
CA LEU A 121 -14.08 -0.65 1.51
C LEU A 121 -13.09 -0.59 0.36
N LEU A 122 -13.52 -0.12 -0.81
CA LEU A 122 -12.62 0.07 -1.96
C LEU A 122 -11.48 1.04 -1.64
N LEU A 123 -11.81 2.18 -1.02
CA LEU A 123 -10.81 3.18 -0.65
C LEU A 123 -9.84 2.66 0.40
N LEU A 124 -10.31 1.83 1.35
CA LEU A 124 -9.42 1.16 2.31
C LEU A 124 -8.45 0.21 1.62
N LEU A 125 -8.93 -0.64 0.71
CA LEU A 125 -8.07 -1.59 0.00
C LEU A 125 -7.04 -0.88 -0.92
N VAL A 126 -7.44 0.20 -1.60
CA VAL A 126 -6.50 1.02 -2.39
C VAL A 126 -5.44 1.66 -1.49
N MET A 127 -5.84 2.18 -0.32
CA MET A 127 -4.92 2.78 0.63
C MET A 127 -3.96 1.75 1.23
N GLU A 128 -4.43 0.54 1.56
CA GLU A 128 -3.62 -0.59 2.02
C GLU A 128 -2.53 -0.93 1.01
N SER A 129 -2.90 -1.10 -0.27
CA SER A 129 -1.96 -1.35 -1.36
C SER A 129 -0.92 -0.24 -1.51
N GLY A 130 -1.33 1.03 -1.43
CA GLY A 130 -0.42 2.17 -1.50
C GLY A 130 0.61 2.14 -0.37
N ILE A 131 0.18 1.89 0.87
CA ILE A 131 1.06 1.83 2.05
C ILE A 131 2.01 0.62 1.97
N MET A 132 1.53 -0.55 1.52
CA MET A 132 2.40 -1.71 1.26
C MET A 132 3.49 -1.37 0.23
N GLY A 133 3.11 -0.68 -0.85
CA GLY A 133 4.05 -0.21 -1.87
C GLY A 133 5.09 0.76 -1.31
N VAL A 134 4.70 1.70 -0.45
CA VAL A 134 5.63 2.64 0.21
C VAL A 134 6.67 1.91 1.05
N PHE A 135 6.27 0.92 1.85
CA PHE A 135 7.19 0.22 2.74
C PHE A 135 8.13 -0.77 2.03
N LEU A 136 7.75 -1.19 0.84
CA LEU A 136 8.52 -2.17 0.06
C LEU A 136 9.34 -1.54 -1.06
N SER A 137 9.10 -0.29 -1.46
CA SER A 137 9.79 0.36 -2.58
C SER A 137 11.23 0.73 -2.22
N LEU A 138 12.18 0.32 -3.06
CA LEU A 138 13.60 0.69 -2.99
C LEU A 138 13.99 1.75 -4.03
N ASP A 139 13.17 1.92 -5.07
CA ASP A 139 13.36 2.98 -6.06
C ASP A 139 12.60 4.24 -5.62
N LEU A 140 13.25 5.42 -5.67
CA LEU A 140 12.66 6.68 -5.20
C LEU A 140 11.45 7.13 -6.02
N ALA A 141 11.44 6.87 -7.34
CA ALA A 141 10.30 7.22 -8.19
C ALA A 141 9.12 6.28 -7.92
N LEU A 142 9.40 4.99 -7.70
CA LEU A 142 8.39 4.01 -7.31
C LEU A 142 7.80 4.32 -5.93
N PHE A 143 8.64 4.67 -4.96
CA PHE A 143 8.22 5.12 -3.63
C PHE A 143 7.29 6.34 -3.73
N TYR A 144 7.70 7.37 -4.51
CA TYR A 144 6.91 8.57 -4.72
C TYR A 144 5.54 8.25 -5.33
N LEU A 145 5.49 7.36 -6.32
CA LEU A 145 4.23 6.95 -6.93
C LEU A 145 3.27 6.32 -5.93
N PHE A 146 3.72 5.38 -5.11
CA PHE A 146 2.87 4.77 -4.09
C PHE A 146 2.45 5.76 -3.02
N TRP A 147 3.33 6.69 -2.66
CA TRP A 147 3.03 7.79 -1.74
C TRP A 147 1.87 8.67 -2.26
N GLU A 148 1.89 9.04 -3.53
CA GLU A 148 0.82 9.83 -4.16
C GLU A 148 -0.49 9.04 -4.27
N VAL A 149 -0.39 7.76 -4.63
CA VAL A 149 -1.58 6.91 -4.79
C VAL A 149 -2.36 6.79 -3.48
N MET A 150 -1.71 6.73 -2.32
CA MET A 150 -2.42 6.61 -1.04
C MET A 150 -3.12 7.91 -0.61
N LEU A 151 -2.71 9.08 -1.11
CA LEU A 151 -3.34 10.36 -0.77
C LEU A 151 -4.76 10.47 -1.33
N ILE A 152 -5.01 9.89 -2.50
CA ILE A 152 -6.32 9.94 -3.16
C ILE A 152 -7.42 9.28 -2.30
N PRO A 153 -7.28 8.01 -1.87
CA PRO A 153 -8.29 7.41 -1.01
C PRO A 153 -8.42 8.13 0.33
N MET A 154 -7.32 8.62 0.91
CA MET A 154 -7.35 9.35 2.18
C MET A 154 -8.15 10.66 2.08
N PHE A 155 -8.01 11.40 0.96
CA PHE A 155 -8.81 12.58 0.68
C PHE A 155 -10.31 12.25 0.70
N PHE A 156 -10.74 11.19 0.01
CA PHE A 156 -12.13 10.78 -0.03
C PHE A 156 -12.63 10.23 1.31
N LEU A 157 -11.83 9.46 2.03
CA LEU A 157 -12.20 8.93 3.35
C LEU A 157 -12.49 10.06 4.34
N ILE A 158 -11.63 11.06 4.42
CA ILE A 158 -11.83 12.22 5.30
C ILE A 158 -13.02 13.07 4.81
N GLY A 159 -13.13 13.30 3.51
CA GLY A 159 -14.15 14.17 2.92
C GLY A 159 -15.58 13.64 3.02
N ILE A 160 -15.75 12.33 2.92
CA ILE A 160 -17.08 11.69 2.90
C ILE A 160 -17.51 11.29 4.31
N TRP A 161 -16.64 10.63 5.10
CA TRP A 161 -16.98 10.08 6.41
C TRP A 161 -16.40 10.84 7.59
N GLY A 162 -15.60 11.90 7.35
CA GLY A 162 -15.09 12.77 8.42
C GLY A 162 -16.21 13.49 9.18
N HIS A 163 -15.90 13.92 10.40
CA HIS A 163 -16.83 14.62 11.29
C HIS A 163 -16.53 16.12 11.37
N GLY A 164 -17.52 16.91 11.75
CA GLY A 164 -17.40 18.36 11.91
C GLY A 164 -17.13 19.09 10.59
N ARG A 165 -16.10 19.91 10.53
CA ARG A 165 -15.74 20.73 9.35
C ARG A 165 -14.95 19.90 8.31
N ARG A 166 -15.48 18.74 7.95
CA ARG A 166 -14.81 17.72 7.14
C ARG A 166 -14.22 18.27 5.82
N ILE A 167 -14.98 19.06 5.06
CA ILE A 167 -14.50 19.59 3.77
C ILE A 167 -13.29 20.51 3.97
N TYR A 168 -13.34 21.41 4.95
CA TYR A 168 -12.21 22.28 5.26
C TYR A 168 -10.97 21.48 5.68
N SER A 169 -11.15 20.49 6.56
CA SER A 169 -10.06 19.63 7.02
C SER A 169 -9.47 18.81 5.88
N THR A 170 -10.30 18.28 4.99
CA THR A 170 -9.87 17.52 3.81
C THR A 170 -9.04 18.36 2.86
N VAL A 171 -9.52 19.57 2.51
CA VAL A 171 -8.78 20.47 1.61
C VAL A 171 -7.46 20.91 2.25
N LYS A 172 -7.47 21.27 3.54
CA LYS A 172 -6.26 21.66 4.27
C LYS A 172 -5.25 20.53 4.31
N PHE A 173 -5.68 19.31 4.63
CA PHE A 173 -4.85 18.12 4.63
C PHE A 173 -4.22 17.88 3.25
N PHE A 174 -5.07 17.89 2.19
CA PHE A 174 -4.62 17.62 0.83
C PHE A 174 -3.60 18.66 0.34
N VAL A 175 -3.89 19.96 0.50
CA VAL A 175 -2.99 21.03 0.08
C VAL A 175 -1.65 20.95 0.82
N PHE A 176 -1.67 20.72 2.14
CA PHE A 176 -0.46 20.60 2.93
C PHE A 176 0.40 19.40 2.52
N THR A 177 -0.23 18.22 2.38
CA THR A 177 0.48 16.99 2.03
C THR A 177 1.01 17.05 0.60
N MET A 178 0.19 17.56 -0.35
CA MET A 178 0.60 17.70 -1.75
C MET A 178 1.73 18.71 -1.93
N SER A 179 1.73 19.82 -1.17
CA SER A 179 2.83 20.77 -1.19
C SER A 179 4.14 20.13 -0.71
N GLY A 180 4.08 19.30 0.36
CA GLY A 180 5.23 18.54 0.84
C GLY A 180 5.74 17.51 -0.16
N SER A 181 4.84 16.78 -0.80
CA SER A 181 5.20 15.76 -1.79
C SER A 181 5.77 16.36 -3.07
N LEU A 182 5.31 17.53 -3.52
CA LEU A 182 5.92 18.25 -4.62
C LEU A 182 7.36 18.67 -4.33
N LEU A 183 7.65 19.10 -3.12
CA LEU A 183 9.04 19.40 -2.69
C LEU A 183 9.91 18.14 -2.70
N MET A 184 9.37 17.01 -2.28
CA MET A 184 10.05 15.71 -2.35
C MET A 184 10.32 15.32 -3.81
N LEU A 185 9.36 15.50 -4.72
CA LEU A 185 9.55 15.24 -6.15
C LEU A 185 10.66 16.10 -6.75
N LEU A 186 10.69 17.40 -6.41
CA LEU A 186 11.76 18.30 -6.85
C LEU A 186 13.13 17.83 -6.36
N ALA A 187 13.22 17.35 -5.11
CA ALA A 187 14.46 16.79 -4.57
C ALA A 187 14.89 15.51 -5.30
N ILE A 188 13.95 14.63 -5.66
CA ILE A 188 14.22 13.41 -6.44
C ILE A 188 14.76 13.78 -7.84
N ILE A 189 14.11 14.72 -8.52
CA ILE A 189 14.53 15.20 -9.84
C ILE A 189 15.92 15.86 -9.77
N ALA A 190 16.14 16.73 -8.78
CA ALA A 190 17.44 17.38 -8.58
C ALA A 190 18.55 16.35 -8.36
N ARG A 191 18.29 15.33 -7.53
CA ARG A 191 19.24 14.23 -7.31
C ARG A 191 19.52 13.46 -8.60
N TYR A 192 18.52 13.18 -9.40
CA TYR A 192 18.69 12.51 -10.69
C TYR A 192 19.59 13.36 -11.63
N MET A 193 19.32 14.66 -11.75
CA MET A 193 20.10 15.57 -12.61
C MET A 193 21.56 15.73 -12.19
N ILE A 194 21.86 15.59 -10.88
CA ILE A 194 23.24 15.69 -10.36
C ILE A 194 24.03 14.39 -10.63
N HIS A 195 23.36 13.25 -10.71
CA HIS A 195 24.00 11.93 -10.81
C HIS A 195 23.82 11.26 -12.19
N ALA A 196 23.04 11.86 -13.10
CA ALA A 196 22.93 11.43 -14.50
C ALA A 196 24.07 12.01 -15.35
#